data_d4d74baa8c422a5b2fccaf782a8b1fa4
#
_entry.id   d4d74baa8c422a5b2fccaf782a8b1fa4
#
_cell.length_a   1.000
_cell.length_b   1.000
_cell.length_c   1.000
_cell.angle_alpha   90.00
_cell.angle_beta   90.00
_cell.angle_gamma   90.00
#
_symmetry.space_group_name_H-M   'P 1'
#
loop_
_entity.id
_entity.type
_entity.pdbx_description
1 polymer ?
#
loop_
_entity_poly.entity_id
_entity_poly.type
_entity_poly.pdbx_seq_one_letter_code
_entity_poly.pdbx_strand_id
1 'polypeptide(L)'
;MLRKFVFSGALAGAIAAGLMAAPQAGARDLTVVSWGGAYQDAQRDAYFKPFMAQKGVKMLEESWDGGVGVLRSKIQGGNNNWDVVQVESEELAVGCEEGLYEKIDWSKVGGKEMFMPAAVHDCGVGAIVYNFVLAYDGDKIKDGPKNWADFWDVQKWPGKRALRKGPKTNLEIALMADGVAPSDVYKVLATEAGIERAFRKLDQLKSSIVWWEKGAQPPQLLASGEVTMTSAYNGRVSAANKTDKKNFKIGWTNSLFTIDSWVIMKGTPNKAQAEQYIAFVSMPENQKNLPPKIPYGVTAKAATAMIDKAVLDELPTAPQNIESAIQISDAYWLENIDKLNQRFNAWVAR
;
A
#
# COMPACT_ATOMS: atom_id res chain seq x y z
N MET A 1 93.44 2.85 42.15
CA MET A 1 92.17 2.28 42.54
C MET A 1 91.05 2.99 41.76
N LEU A 2 90.56 2.36 40.69
CA LEU A 2 89.62 2.96 39.77
C LEU A 2 88.18 2.60 40.18
N ARG A 3 87.36 3.57 40.36
CA ARG A 3 85.90 3.44 40.46
C ARG A 3 85.26 3.60 39.07
N LYS A 4 84.58 2.60 38.57
CA LYS A 4 83.77 2.61 37.34
C LYS A 4 82.34 3.06 37.71
N PHE A 5 81.91 4.09 37.09
CA PHE A 5 80.50 4.53 37.08
C PHE A 5 79.79 3.83 35.93
N VAL A 6 78.66 3.16 36.25
CA VAL A 6 77.77 2.58 35.26
C VAL A 6 76.58 3.54 35.10
N PHE A 7 76.38 4.06 33.93
CA PHE A 7 75.16 4.80 33.55
C PHE A 7 74.11 3.84 33.03
N SER A 8 72.97 3.75 33.73
CA SER A 8 71.77 3.07 33.24
C SER A 8 70.89 4.06 32.48
N GLY A 9 70.80 3.91 31.15
CA GLY A 9 69.84 4.63 30.33
C GLY A 9 68.50 3.94 30.31
N ALA A 10 67.45 4.59 30.78
CA ALA A 10 66.07 4.15 30.67
C ALA A 10 65.51 4.53 29.32
N LEU A 11 65.24 3.56 28.46
CA LEU A 11 64.50 3.76 27.19
C LEU A 11 63.00 3.79 27.50
N ALA A 12 62.37 4.99 27.41
CA ALA A 12 60.92 5.11 27.45
C ALA A 12 60.34 4.79 26.06
N GLY A 13 59.80 3.59 25.91
CA GLY A 13 59.04 3.20 24.69
C GLY A 13 57.65 3.84 24.69
N ALA A 14 57.42 4.79 23.83
CA ALA A 14 56.07 5.31 23.56
C ALA A 14 55.31 4.30 22.71
N ILE A 15 54.33 3.59 23.32
CA ILE A 15 53.38 2.80 22.59
C ILE A 15 52.34 3.73 21.98
N ALA A 16 52.47 4.03 20.69
CA ALA A 16 51.40 4.68 19.88
C ALA A 16 50.28 3.67 19.67
N ALA A 17 49.22 3.77 20.47
CA ALA A 17 47.96 3.07 20.22
C ALA A 17 47.31 3.62 18.96
N GLY A 18 47.57 3.02 17.81
CA GLY A 18 46.84 3.29 16.58
C GLY A 18 45.39 2.85 16.76
N LEU A 19 44.47 3.81 16.91
CA LEU A 19 43.05 3.56 16.74
C LEU A 19 42.85 3.11 15.30
N MET A 20 42.79 1.81 15.06
CA MET A 20 42.27 1.23 13.83
C MET A 20 40.76 1.58 13.80
N ALA A 21 40.37 2.65 13.07
CA ALA A 21 39.01 2.83 12.67
C ALA A 21 38.59 1.58 11.89
N ALA A 22 37.74 0.76 12.48
CA ALA A 22 37.09 -0.33 11.76
C ALA A 22 36.45 0.27 10.51
N PRO A 23 36.64 -0.31 9.32
CA PRO A 23 35.92 0.14 8.13
C PRO A 23 34.44 0.08 8.48
N GLN A 24 33.74 1.21 8.50
CA GLN A 24 32.29 1.23 8.46
C GLN A 24 31.93 0.47 7.18
N ALA A 25 31.37 -0.75 7.35
CA ALA A 25 30.76 -1.45 6.24
C ALA A 25 29.80 -0.46 5.59
N GLY A 26 30.10 0.00 4.40
CA GLY A 26 29.28 0.97 3.70
C GLY A 26 27.86 0.42 3.66
N ALA A 27 26.91 1.17 4.20
CA ALA A 27 25.52 0.76 4.14
C ALA A 27 25.18 0.54 2.65
N ARG A 28 24.51 -0.58 2.34
CA ARG A 28 24.00 -0.85 1.00
C ARG A 28 23.06 0.28 0.56
N ASP A 29 22.80 0.39 -0.74
CA ASP A 29 21.86 1.37 -1.24
C ASP A 29 20.48 1.20 -0.57
N LEU A 30 19.77 2.32 -0.37
CA LEU A 30 18.42 2.35 0.23
C LEU A 30 17.46 1.59 -0.68
N THR A 31 16.81 0.56 -0.16
CA THR A 31 15.81 -0.22 -0.91
C THR A 31 14.40 0.22 -0.52
N VAL A 32 13.64 0.74 -1.49
CA VAL A 32 12.25 1.14 -1.36
C VAL A 32 11.36 0.18 -2.13
N VAL A 33 10.36 -0.37 -1.46
CA VAL A 33 9.47 -1.39 -2.00
C VAL A 33 8.05 -0.85 -2.13
N SER A 34 7.44 -1.04 -3.28
CA SER A 34 6.08 -0.59 -3.56
C SER A 34 5.32 -1.60 -4.44
N TRP A 35 4.19 -1.18 -5.00
CA TRP A 35 3.20 -2.04 -5.64
C TRP A 35 3.39 -2.21 -7.16
N GLY A 36 4.55 -1.89 -7.71
CA GLY A 36 4.87 -2.07 -9.13
C GLY A 36 3.95 -1.35 -10.12
N GLY A 37 4.23 -1.54 -11.42
CA GLY A 37 3.43 -1.01 -12.54
C GLY A 37 3.23 0.50 -12.51
N ALA A 38 2.17 1.00 -13.13
CA ALA A 38 1.91 2.44 -13.29
C ALA A 38 1.97 3.24 -11.98
N TYR A 39 1.65 2.63 -10.83
CA TYR A 39 1.74 3.31 -9.53
C TYR A 39 3.20 3.55 -9.13
N GLN A 40 4.05 2.54 -9.20
CA GLN A 40 5.46 2.70 -8.87
C GLN A 40 6.19 3.58 -9.90
N ASP A 41 5.78 3.55 -11.16
CA ASP A 41 6.29 4.47 -12.19
C ASP A 41 5.94 5.93 -11.85
N ALA A 42 4.70 6.17 -11.39
CA ALA A 42 4.28 7.48 -10.91
C ALA A 42 5.08 7.92 -9.66
N GLN A 43 5.32 7.02 -8.71
CA GLN A 43 6.15 7.28 -7.53
C GLN A 43 7.61 7.55 -7.90
N ARG A 44 8.15 6.82 -8.86
CA ARG A 44 9.53 7.05 -9.35
C ARG A 44 9.71 8.47 -9.85
N ASP A 45 8.75 8.99 -10.58
CA ASP A 45 8.81 10.35 -11.12
C ASP A 45 8.43 11.42 -10.10
N ALA A 46 7.49 11.13 -9.18
CA ALA A 46 7.06 12.10 -8.18
C ALA A 46 7.99 12.15 -6.96
N TYR A 47 8.63 11.04 -6.60
CA TYR A 47 9.33 10.88 -5.33
C TYR A 47 10.76 10.38 -5.47
N PHE A 48 11.00 9.22 -6.13
CA PHE A 48 12.29 8.53 -6.07
C PHE A 48 13.39 9.34 -6.76
N LYS A 49 13.17 9.75 -8.01
CA LYS A 49 14.12 10.58 -8.75
C LYS A 49 14.40 11.92 -8.06
N PRO A 50 13.36 12.69 -7.61
CA PRO A 50 13.58 13.93 -6.86
C PRO A 50 14.34 13.72 -5.55
N PHE A 51 14.03 12.68 -4.79
CA PHE A 51 14.73 12.36 -3.54
C PHE A 51 16.21 12.05 -3.78
N MET A 52 16.51 11.15 -4.72
CA MET A 52 17.89 10.82 -5.09
C MET A 52 18.68 12.04 -5.53
N ALA A 53 18.08 12.90 -6.36
CA ALA A 53 18.72 14.12 -6.84
C ALA A 53 18.98 15.12 -5.71
N GLN A 54 18.03 15.31 -4.79
CA GLN A 54 18.16 16.27 -3.69
C GLN A 54 19.13 15.80 -2.61
N LYS A 55 19.18 14.50 -2.33
CA LYS A 55 19.97 13.94 -1.22
C LYS A 55 21.31 13.35 -1.65
N GLY A 56 21.56 13.20 -2.95
CA GLY A 56 22.77 12.57 -3.46
C GLY A 56 22.91 11.10 -3.08
N VAL A 57 21.79 10.41 -2.83
CA VAL A 57 21.77 9.00 -2.43
C VAL A 57 21.39 8.11 -3.60
N LYS A 58 21.86 6.85 -3.56
CA LYS A 58 21.40 5.80 -4.47
C LYS A 58 20.24 5.06 -3.82
N MET A 59 19.29 4.63 -4.66
CA MET A 59 18.12 3.87 -4.24
C MET A 59 17.91 2.67 -5.16
N LEU A 60 17.57 1.55 -4.57
CA LEU A 60 17.06 0.36 -5.25
C LEU A 60 15.54 0.34 -5.12
N GLU A 61 14.90 -0.04 -6.20
CA GLU A 61 13.45 -0.19 -6.24
C GLU A 61 13.10 -1.68 -6.35
N GLU A 62 12.21 -2.14 -5.47
CA GLU A 62 11.58 -3.45 -5.59
C GLU A 62 10.07 -3.31 -5.61
N SER A 63 9.38 -4.34 -6.07
CA SER A 63 7.92 -4.43 -6.00
C SER A 63 7.50 -5.73 -5.33
N TRP A 64 6.33 -5.70 -4.70
CA TRP A 64 5.73 -6.84 -4.04
C TRP A 64 4.21 -6.87 -4.21
N ASP A 65 3.58 -7.94 -3.81
CA ASP A 65 2.14 -8.17 -4.02
C ASP A 65 1.35 -8.22 -2.69
N GLY A 66 2.00 -7.81 -1.57
CA GLY A 66 1.40 -7.81 -0.23
C GLY A 66 1.58 -9.12 0.53
N GLY A 67 0.99 -9.15 1.72
CA GLY A 67 0.94 -10.32 2.59
C GLY A 67 1.91 -10.26 3.77
N VAL A 68 1.36 -10.22 4.99
CA VAL A 68 2.13 -10.18 6.25
C VAL A 68 3.15 -11.33 6.34
N GLY A 69 2.82 -12.50 5.77
CA GLY A 69 3.74 -13.64 5.73
C GLY A 69 5.07 -13.36 5.03
N VAL A 70 5.08 -12.52 4.00
CA VAL A 70 6.31 -12.08 3.32
C VAL A 70 7.15 -11.20 4.25
N LEU A 71 6.52 -10.26 4.94
CA LEU A 71 7.19 -9.36 5.90
C LEU A 71 7.77 -10.13 7.08
N ARG A 72 7.02 -11.07 7.64
CA ARG A 72 7.51 -11.99 8.70
C ARG A 72 8.74 -12.76 8.22
N SER A 73 8.68 -13.32 7.02
CA SER A 73 9.80 -14.08 6.45
C SER A 73 11.06 -13.23 6.26
N LYS A 74 10.92 -11.98 5.82
CA LYS A 74 12.03 -11.03 5.68
C LYS A 74 12.71 -10.74 7.01
N ILE A 75 11.96 -10.49 8.07
CA ILE A 75 12.51 -10.14 9.39
C ILE A 75 13.02 -11.38 10.15
N GLN A 76 12.22 -12.42 10.25
CA GLN A 76 12.57 -13.62 11.02
C GLN A 76 13.61 -14.49 10.32
N GLY A 77 13.63 -14.48 8.97
CA GLY A 77 14.62 -15.20 8.18
C GLY A 77 16.02 -14.58 8.16
N GLY A 78 16.21 -13.39 8.75
CA GLY A 78 17.51 -12.71 8.81
C GLY A 78 18.04 -12.20 7.47
N ASN A 79 17.25 -12.27 6.40
CA ASN A 79 17.62 -11.89 5.04
C ASN A 79 16.91 -10.63 4.55
N ASN A 80 16.62 -9.70 5.48
CA ASN A 80 15.94 -8.48 5.11
C ASN A 80 16.87 -7.54 4.32
N ASN A 81 16.55 -7.37 3.04
CA ASN A 81 17.18 -6.39 2.15
C ASN A 81 16.29 -5.17 1.87
N TRP A 82 15.11 -5.10 2.47
CA TRP A 82 14.15 -3.99 2.35
C TRP A 82 14.35 -2.98 3.47
N ASP A 83 14.24 -1.70 3.16
CA ASP A 83 14.38 -0.62 4.14
C ASP A 83 13.06 0.09 4.38
N VAL A 84 12.43 0.55 3.30
CA VAL A 84 11.12 1.19 3.34
C VAL A 84 10.16 0.36 2.49
N VAL A 85 9.00 0.08 3.03
CA VAL A 85 7.96 -0.68 2.33
C VAL A 85 6.65 0.08 2.38
N GLN A 86 5.93 0.13 1.28
CA GLN A 86 4.55 0.56 1.30
C GLN A 86 3.66 -0.63 1.57
N VAL A 87 2.80 -0.51 2.57
CA VAL A 87 1.94 -1.59 3.09
C VAL A 87 0.49 -1.15 3.12
N GLU A 88 -0.43 -2.10 2.99
CA GLU A 88 -1.86 -1.88 3.23
C GLU A 88 -2.16 -1.76 4.74
N SER A 89 -3.34 -1.30 5.09
CA SER A 89 -3.70 -0.97 6.48
C SER A 89 -3.64 -2.14 7.44
N GLU A 90 -4.06 -3.35 7.02
CA GLU A 90 -3.96 -4.55 7.86
C GLU A 90 -2.51 -5.01 8.03
N GLU A 91 -1.68 -4.88 6.99
CA GLU A 91 -0.26 -5.22 7.06
C GLU A 91 0.48 -4.25 8.01
N LEU A 92 0.07 -2.97 7.98
CA LEU A 92 0.55 -1.98 8.95
C LEU A 92 0.20 -2.37 10.37
N ALA A 93 -1.07 -2.68 10.62
CA ALA A 93 -1.58 -3.00 11.96
C ALA A 93 -0.91 -4.26 12.51
N VAL A 94 -0.98 -5.38 11.77
CA VAL A 94 -0.38 -6.66 12.18
C VAL A 94 1.14 -6.54 12.32
N GLY A 95 1.81 -5.95 11.33
CA GLY A 95 3.27 -5.83 11.37
C GLY A 95 3.79 -4.92 12.49
N CYS A 96 3.01 -3.90 12.88
CA CYS A 96 3.33 -3.05 14.02
C CYS A 96 3.18 -3.80 15.35
N GLU A 97 2.10 -4.56 15.52
CA GLU A 97 1.84 -5.39 16.70
C GLU A 97 2.93 -6.47 16.87
N GLU A 98 3.34 -7.09 15.78
CA GLU A 98 4.39 -8.12 15.77
C GLU A 98 5.82 -7.56 15.82
N GLY A 99 5.99 -6.23 15.78
CA GLY A 99 7.31 -5.60 15.85
C GLY A 99 8.15 -5.77 14.58
N LEU A 100 7.52 -5.93 13.42
CA LEU A 100 8.19 -6.06 12.13
C LEU A 100 8.73 -4.72 11.59
N TYR A 101 8.32 -3.60 12.19
CA TYR A 101 8.67 -2.25 11.77
C TYR A 101 9.35 -1.46 12.88
N GLU A 102 10.10 -0.44 12.48
CA GLU A 102 10.56 0.60 13.38
C GLU A 102 9.39 1.54 13.72
N LYS A 103 9.41 2.10 14.95
CA LYS A 103 8.47 3.16 15.29
C LYS A 103 8.85 4.46 14.60
N ILE A 104 7.85 5.21 14.17
CA ILE A 104 8.02 6.50 13.49
C ILE A 104 8.34 7.60 14.52
N ASP A 105 9.43 8.30 14.27
CA ASP A 105 9.71 9.57 14.96
C ASP A 105 8.99 10.70 14.21
N TRP A 106 7.81 11.04 14.69
CA TRP A 106 6.95 12.05 14.07
C TRP A 106 7.58 13.44 14.04
N SER A 107 8.54 13.74 14.92
CA SER A 107 9.27 15.02 14.89
C SER A 107 10.11 15.17 13.63
N LYS A 108 10.57 14.06 13.05
CA LYS A 108 11.34 14.05 11.79
C LYS A 108 10.46 14.12 10.54
N VAL A 109 9.17 13.80 10.66
CA VAL A 109 8.22 13.79 9.54
C VAL A 109 7.38 15.07 9.48
N GLY A 110 7.61 16.02 10.38
CA GLY A 110 6.92 17.30 10.42
C GLY A 110 5.75 17.38 11.42
N GLY A 111 5.51 16.30 12.19
CA GLY A 111 4.46 16.25 13.22
C GLY A 111 3.16 15.59 12.75
N LYS A 112 2.46 14.97 13.69
CA LYS A 112 1.19 14.24 13.45
C LYS A 112 0.09 15.14 12.91
N GLU A 113 0.09 16.39 13.32
CA GLU A 113 -0.91 17.41 12.95
C GLU A 113 -0.91 17.77 11.46
N MET A 114 0.18 17.51 10.75
CA MET A 114 0.25 17.71 9.29
C MET A 114 -0.67 16.77 8.52
N PHE A 115 -1.02 15.63 9.10
CA PHE A 115 -1.70 14.56 8.40
C PHE A 115 -3.17 14.44 8.82
N MET A 116 -3.96 13.83 7.95
CA MET A 116 -5.29 13.37 8.34
C MET A 116 -5.16 12.31 9.45
N PRO A 117 -6.10 12.24 10.42
CA PRO A 117 -5.96 11.34 11.58
C PRO A 117 -5.73 9.88 11.21
N ALA A 118 -6.41 9.38 10.18
CA ALA A 118 -6.28 7.99 9.71
C ALA A 118 -4.93 7.67 9.04
N ALA A 119 -4.09 8.68 8.76
CA ALA A 119 -2.74 8.51 8.20
C ALA A 119 -1.64 8.47 9.29
N VAL A 120 -2.02 8.61 10.57
CA VAL A 120 -1.10 8.68 11.70
C VAL A 120 -1.09 7.36 12.44
N HIS A 121 0.02 6.64 12.38
CA HIS A 121 0.20 5.37 13.08
C HIS A 121 1.58 5.31 13.75
N ASP A 122 1.72 4.51 14.82
CA ASP A 122 3.01 4.40 15.56
C ASP A 122 4.16 3.86 14.69
N CYS A 123 3.84 2.98 13.73
CA CYS A 123 4.83 2.31 12.89
C CYS A 123 4.78 2.72 11.41
N GLY A 124 3.91 3.64 11.04
CA GLY A 124 3.76 4.02 9.64
C GLY A 124 3.23 5.42 9.45
N VAL A 125 3.52 5.97 8.27
CA VAL A 125 3.01 7.28 7.82
C VAL A 125 2.14 7.04 6.59
N GLY A 126 0.88 7.48 6.64
CA GLY A 126 -0.04 7.30 5.53
C GLY A 126 0.52 7.92 4.24
N ALA A 127 0.53 7.14 3.18
CA ALA A 127 1.10 7.48 1.88
C ALA A 127 0.03 7.99 0.90
N ILE A 128 -1.04 7.24 0.74
CA ILE A 128 -2.14 7.54 -0.19
C ILE A 128 -3.48 7.08 0.38
N VAL A 129 -4.56 7.73 -0.06
CA VAL A 129 -5.93 7.21 0.04
C VAL A 129 -6.31 6.63 -1.31
N TYR A 130 -6.84 5.41 -1.33
CA TYR A 130 -7.30 4.76 -2.54
C TYR A 130 -8.61 3.99 -2.33
N ASN A 131 -9.32 3.73 -3.43
CA ASN A 131 -10.57 2.99 -3.39
C ASN A 131 -10.48 1.72 -4.24
N PHE A 132 -11.08 0.65 -3.72
CA PHE A 132 -11.57 -0.44 -4.55
C PHE A 132 -12.89 -0.02 -5.16
N VAL A 133 -12.92 0.02 -6.47
CA VAL A 133 -14.06 0.47 -7.28
C VAL A 133 -14.53 -0.63 -8.21
N LEU A 134 -15.79 -0.57 -8.61
CA LEU A 134 -16.27 -1.31 -9.75
C LEU A 134 -15.78 -0.63 -11.03
N ALA A 135 -15.24 -1.41 -11.98
CA ALA A 135 -14.80 -0.89 -13.26
C ALA A 135 -15.28 -1.76 -14.43
N TYR A 136 -15.54 -1.11 -15.58
CA TYR A 136 -15.96 -1.76 -16.82
C TYR A 136 -15.52 -0.96 -18.05
N ASP A 137 -15.55 -1.59 -19.23
CA ASP A 137 -15.22 -0.95 -20.50
C ASP A 137 -16.42 -0.17 -21.05
N GLY A 138 -16.36 1.17 -21.02
CA GLY A 138 -17.39 2.06 -21.48
C GLY A 138 -17.60 2.07 -23.01
N ASP A 139 -16.69 1.49 -23.78
CA ASP A 139 -16.87 1.30 -25.22
C ASP A 139 -17.77 0.09 -25.51
N LYS A 140 -17.68 -0.94 -24.66
CA LYS A 140 -18.47 -2.17 -24.78
C LYS A 140 -19.82 -2.08 -24.06
N ILE A 141 -19.89 -1.37 -22.92
CA ILE A 141 -21.10 -1.27 -22.10
C ILE A 141 -21.53 0.19 -22.02
N LYS A 142 -22.64 0.53 -22.67
CA LYS A 142 -23.16 1.94 -22.72
C LYS A 142 -24.01 2.28 -21.50
N ASP A 143 -24.88 1.37 -21.04
CA ASP A 143 -25.62 1.48 -19.78
C ASP A 143 -24.97 0.54 -18.76
N GLY A 144 -23.93 1.05 -18.10
CA GLY A 144 -23.10 0.27 -17.21
C GLY A 144 -23.71 0.03 -15.82
N PRO A 145 -23.07 -0.87 -15.05
CA PRO A 145 -23.45 -1.15 -13.68
C PRO A 145 -23.32 0.09 -12.80
N LYS A 146 -24.23 0.24 -11.83
CA LYS A 146 -24.27 1.38 -10.91
C LYS A 146 -23.84 1.05 -9.49
N ASN A 147 -23.85 -0.21 -9.13
CA ASN A 147 -23.53 -0.69 -7.78
C ASN A 147 -23.05 -2.14 -7.80
N TRP A 148 -22.74 -2.69 -6.63
CA TRP A 148 -22.26 -4.07 -6.53
C TRP A 148 -23.35 -5.12 -6.80
N ALA A 149 -24.64 -4.84 -6.63
CA ALA A 149 -25.69 -5.76 -7.03
C ALA A 149 -25.71 -5.97 -8.55
N ASP A 150 -25.51 -4.89 -9.32
CA ASP A 150 -25.37 -4.95 -10.78
C ASP A 150 -24.16 -5.79 -11.21
N PHE A 151 -23.08 -5.79 -10.43
CA PHE A 151 -21.91 -6.63 -10.69
C PHE A 151 -22.25 -8.13 -10.68
N TRP A 152 -23.26 -8.54 -9.90
CA TRP A 152 -23.76 -9.93 -9.84
C TRP A 152 -24.75 -10.25 -10.94
N ASP A 153 -25.31 -9.27 -11.65
CA ASP A 153 -26.30 -9.51 -12.71
C ASP A 153 -25.62 -9.97 -14.01
N VAL A 154 -25.31 -11.27 -14.07
CA VAL A 154 -24.73 -11.90 -15.26
C VAL A 154 -25.70 -12.12 -16.39
N GLN A 155 -27.03 -11.93 -16.15
CA GLN A 155 -28.05 -12.00 -17.20
C GLN A 155 -28.08 -10.69 -17.98
N LYS A 156 -28.09 -9.56 -17.30
CA LYS A 156 -28.06 -8.25 -17.93
C LYS A 156 -26.70 -7.95 -18.58
N TRP A 157 -25.62 -8.32 -17.90
CA TRP A 157 -24.25 -8.14 -18.43
C TRP A 157 -23.51 -9.49 -18.46
N PRO A 158 -23.66 -10.27 -19.54
CA PRO A 158 -23.01 -11.58 -19.67
C PRO A 158 -21.48 -11.49 -19.63
N GLY A 159 -20.85 -12.56 -19.18
CA GLY A 159 -19.40 -12.74 -19.16
C GLY A 159 -18.81 -12.82 -17.75
N LYS A 160 -17.49 -12.95 -17.69
CA LYS A 160 -16.75 -13.12 -16.44
C LYS A 160 -16.62 -11.83 -15.64
N ARG A 161 -16.35 -11.99 -14.37
CA ARG A 161 -16.05 -10.93 -13.40
C ARG A 161 -14.63 -11.12 -12.87
N ALA A 162 -13.90 -10.05 -12.62
CA ALA A 162 -12.64 -10.17 -11.90
C ALA A 162 -12.73 -9.57 -10.51
N LEU A 163 -12.20 -10.30 -9.53
CA LEU A 163 -12.12 -9.89 -8.13
C LEU A 163 -10.69 -10.12 -7.63
N ARG A 164 -10.26 -9.35 -6.62
CA ARG A 164 -8.99 -9.58 -5.95
C ARG A 164 -9.02 -10.93 -5.23
N LYS A 165 -7.95 -11.71 -5.35
CA LYS A 165 -7.85 -12.98 -4.63
C LYS A 165 -7.64 -12.74 -3.14
N GLY A 166 -8.57 -13.16 -2.34
CA GLY A 166 -8.58 -13.00 -0.88
C GLY A 166 -9.96 -12.66 -0.33
N PRO A 167 -10.17 -12.74 0.98
CA PRO A 167 -11.45 -12.42 1.62
C PRO A 167 -11.72 -10.91 1.73
N LYS A 168 -10.66 -10.12 2.03
CA LYS A 168 -10.74 -8.67 2.20
C LYS A 168 -11.26 -8.02 0.92
N THR A 169 -12.14 -7.06 1.06
CA THR A 169 -12.94 -6.41 0.03
C THR A 169 -14.04 -7.29 -0.58
N ASN A 170 -13.80 -8.57 -0.80
CA ASN A 170 -14.77 -9.45 -1.43
C ASN A 170 -15.96 -9.80 -0.52
N LEU A 171 -15.73 -9.96 0.79
CA LEU A 171 -16.80 -10.20 1.73
C LEU A 171 -17.70 -8.96 1.89
N GLU A 172 -17.09 -7.77 1.94
CA GLU A 172 -17.81 -6.50 1.96
C GLU A 172 -18.64 -6.30 0.70
N ILE A 173 -18.00 -6.46 -0.47
CA ILE A 173 -18.66 -6.34 -1.78
C ILE A 173 -19.82 -7.33 -1.90
N ALA A 174 -19.62 -8.58 -1.48
CA ALA A 174 -20.66 -9.62 -1.53
C ALA A 174 -21.86 -9.27 -0.65
N LEU A 175 -21.64 -8.77 0.57
CA LEU A 175 -22.74 -8.35 1.45
C LEU A 175 -23.52 -7.16 0.87
N MET A 176 -22.82 -6.17 0.32
CA MET A 176 -23.48 -5.03 -0.33
C MET A 176 -24.26 -5.46 -1.58
N ALA A 177 -23.72 -6.39 -2.36
CA ALA A 177 -24.41 -6.99 -3.49
C ALA A 177 -25.64 -7.82 -3.05
N ASP A 178 -25.65 -8.31 -1.82
CA ASP A 178 -26.76 -9.04 -1.20
C ASP A 178 -27.72 -8.13 -0.40
N GLY A 179 -27.61 -6.80 -0.60
CA GLY A 179 -28.54 -5.83 -0.04
C GLY A 179 -28.23 -5.37 1.39
N VAL A 180 -27.07 -5.69 1.95
CA VAL A 180 -26.63 -5.12 3.24
C VAL A 180 -26.25 -3.65 3.03
N ALA A 181 -26.81 -2.78 3.86
CA ALA A 181 -26.46 -1.37 3.83
C ALA A 181 -24.96 -1.16 4.14
N PRO A 182 -24.27 -0.23 3.47
CA PRO A 182 -22.85 0.03 3.70
C PRO A 182 -22.49 0.21 5.17
N SER A 183 -23.30 0.93 5.95
CA SER A 183 -23.10 1.17 7.38
C SER A 183 -23.19 -0.08 8.26
N ASP A 184 -23.77 -1.16 7.76
CA ASP A 184 -24.01 -2.40 8.51
C ASP A 184 -23.08 -3.54 8.10
N VAL A 185 -22.26 -3.36 7.07
CA VAL A 185 -21.38 -4.40 6.54
C VAL A 185 -20.54 -5.04 7.64
N TYR A 186 -19.83 -4.26 8.45
CA TYR A 186 -18.98 -4.81 9.50
C TYR A 186 -19.75 -5.33 10.72
N LYS A 187 -20.96 -4.83 10.98
CA LYS A 187 -21.86 -5.42 12.00
C LYS A 187 -22.30 -6.84 11.59
N VAL A 188 -22.57 -7.01 10.30
CA VAL A 188 -22.92 -8.33 9.73
C VAL A 188 -21.70 -9.25 9.72
N LEU A 189 -20.54 -8.78 9.25
CA LEU A 189 -19.28 -9.54 9.23
C LEU A 189 -18.79 -9.94 10.63
N ALA A 190 -19.15 -9.22 11.68
CA ALA A 190 -18.83 -9.59 13.06
C ALA A 190 -19.49 -10.89 13.51
N THR A 191 -20.41 -11.48 12.72
CA THR A 191 -21.12 -12.70 13.03
C THR A 191 -20.74 -13.82 12.07
N GLU A 192 -20.69 -15.07 12.55
CA GLU A 192 -20.45 -16.23 11.69
C GLU A 192 -21.54 -16.36 10.61
N ALA A 193 -22.81 -16.11 10.95
CA ALA A 193 -23.91 -16.10 9.99
C ALA A 193 -23.73 -15.07 8.87
N GLY A 194 -23.17 -13.90 9.18
CA GLY A 194 -22.87 -12.87 8.20
C GLY A 194 -21.71 -13.25 7.29
N ILE A 195 -20.66 -13.85 7.84
CA ILE A 195 -19.55 -14.39 7.04
C ILE A 195 -20.07 -15.48 6.09
N GLU A 196 -20.90 -16.42 6.58
CA GLU A 196 -21.55 -17.44 5.75
C GLU A 196 -22.41 -16.81 4.64
N ARG A 197 -23.14 -15.75 4.96
CA ARG A 197 -23.95 -15.02 3.98
C ARG A 197 -23.10 -14.45 2.85
N ALA A 198 -21.95 -13.85 3.19
CA ALA A 198 -21.01 -13.30 2.20
C ALA A 198 -20.46 -14.40 1.28
N PHE A 199 -20.04 -15.55 1.84
CA PHE A 199 -19.55 -16.67 1.03
C PHE A 199 -20.65 -17.28 0.14
N ARG A 200 -21.88 -17.45 0.64
CA ARG A 200 -23.00 -17.89 -0.21
C ARG A 200 -23.29 -16.93 -1.36
N LYS A 201 -23.09 -15.62 -1.15
CA LYS A 201 -23.22 -14.66 -2.23
C LYS A 201 -22.11 -14.81 -3.26
N LEU A 202 -20.87 -15.02 -2.82
CA LEU A 202 -19.73 -15.29 -3.71
C LEU A 202 -19.90 -16.59 -4.50
N ASP A 203 -20.54 -17.64 -3.92
CA ASP A 203 -20.83 -18.90 -4.62
C ASP A 203 -21.63 -18.68 -5.91
N GLN A 204 -22.50 -17.66 -5.96
CA GLN A 204 -23.30 -17.36 -7.15
C GLN A 204 -22.47 -16.94 -8.36
N LEU A 205 -21.28 -16.37 -8.13
CA LEU A 205 -20.36 -15.94 -9.18
C LEU A 205 -19.14 -16.85 -9.35
N LYS A 206 -18.92 -17.82 -8.48
CA LYS A 206 -17.67 -18.57 -8.35
C LYS A 206 -17.14 -19.10 -9.67
N SER A 207 -18.00 -19.70 -10.50
CA SER A 207 -17.63 -20.23 -11.83
C SER A 207 -17.30 -19.15 -12.87
N SER A 208 -17.67 -17.90 -12.60
CA SER A 208 -17.48 -16.77 -13.51
C SER A 208 -16.39 -15.80 -13.02
N ILE A 209 -15.70 -16.11 -11.92
CA ILE A 209 -14.69 -15.23 -11.35
C ILE A 209 -13.31 -15.53 -11.95
N VAL A 210 -12.64 -14.48 -12.39
CA VAL A 210 -11.20 -14.43 -12.65
C VAL A 210 -10.54 -13.75 -11.47
N TRP A 211 -9.63 -14.45 -10.79
CA TRP A 211 -8.93 -13.88 -9.64
C TRP A 211 -7.70 -13.10 -10.08
N TRP A 212 -7.56 -11.87 -9.58
CA TRP A 212 -6.34 -11.09 -9.76
C TRP A 212 -5.60 -10.89 -8.42
N GLU A 213 -4.28 -10.81 -8.50
CA GLU A 213 -3.40 -10.62 -7.35
C GLU A 213 -2.62 -9.29 -7.46
N LYS A 214 -2.25 -8.89 -8.67
CA LYS A 214 -1.48 -7.66 -8.94
C LYS A 214 -2.39 -6.53 -9.40
N GLY A 215 -2.23 -5.33 -8.84
CA GLY A 215 -3.05 -4.17 -9.17
C GLY A 215 -3.01 -3.73 -10.65
N ALA A 216 -2.04 -4.20 -11.44
CA ALA A 216 -1.99 -3.97 -12.87
C ALA A 216 -2.91 -4.89 -13.68
N GLN A 217 -3.36 -6.02 -13.14
CA GLN A 217 -4.14 -7.03 -13.86
C GLN A 217 -5.57 -6.58 -14.21
N PRO A 218 -6.36 -5.92 -13.32
CA PRO A 218 -7.74 -5.56 -13.65
C PRO A 218 -7.92 -4.74 -14.93
N PRO A 219 -7.15 -3.66 -15.18
CA PRO A 219 -7.26 -2.94 -16.45
C PRO A 219 -6.88 -3.79 -17.67
N GLN A 220 -5.92 -4.71 -17.53
CA GLN A 220 -5.52 -5.62 -18.61
C GLN A 220 -6.62 -6.64 -18.93
N LEU A 221 -7.30 -7.20 -17.93
CA LEU A 221 -8.42 -8.12 -18.09
C LEU A 221 -9.62 -7.44 -18.78
N LEU A 222 -9.89 -6.16 -18.47
CA LEU A 222 -10.89 -5.36 -19.20
C LEU A 222 -10.45 -5.11 -20.64
N ALA A 223 -9.19 -4.71 -20.85
CA ALA A 223 -8.66 -4.38 -22.17
C ALA A 223 -8.70 -5.56 -23.13
N SER A 224 -8.35 -6.76 -22.65
CA SER A 224 -8.40 -8.01 -23.42
C SER A 224 -9.84 -8.49 -23.68
N GLY A 225 -10.81 -8.02 -22.88
CA GLY A 225 -12.19 -8.52 -22.91
C GLY A 225 -12.37 -9.87 -22.23
N GLU A 226 -11.38 -10.32 -21.45
CA GLU A 226 -11.51 -11.56 -20.67
C GLU A 226 -12.61 -11.45 -19.60
N VAL A 227 -12.81 -10.25 -19.07
CA VAL A 227 -13.88 -9.96 -18.11
C VAL A 227 -14.74 -8.78 -18.57
N THR A 228 -16.01 -8.83 -18.20
CA THR A 228 -16.98 -7.76 -18.46
C THR A 228 -16.86 -6.64 -17.44
N MET A 229 -16.60 -6.99 -16.19
CA MET A 229 -16.46 -6.07 -15.05
C MET A 229 -15.38 -6.57 -14.11
N THR A 230 -14.82 -5.67 -13.35
CA THR A 230 -13.80 -5.99 -12.33
C THR A 230 -13.94 -5.12 -11.09
N SER A 231 -13.55 -5.66 -9.92
CA SER A 231 -13.06 -4.79 -8.86
C SER A 231 -11.66 -4.32 -9.22
N ALA A 232 -11.32 -3.07 -8.95
CA ALA A 232 -10.01 -2.52 -9.29
C ALA A 232 -9.62 -1.37 -8.36
N TYR A 233 -8.36 -1.03 -8.31
CA TYR A 233 -7.90 0.22 -7.71
C TYR A 233 -8.21 1.39 -8.65
N ASN A 234 -8.87 2.43 -8.14
CA ASN A 234 -9.29 3.60 -8.94
C ASN A 234 -8.16 4.20 -9.77
N GLY A 235 -6.98 4.40 -9.17
CA GLY A 235 -5.83 4.98 -9.87
C GLY A 235 -5.31 4.13 -11.02
N ARG A 236 -5.39 2.79 -10.92
CA ARG A 236 -4.96 1.90 -12.01
C ARG A 236 -5.89 1.98 -13.21
N VAL A 237 -7.20 2.11 -12.97
CA VAL A 237 -8.20 2.32 -14.03
C VAL A 237 -7.96 3.65 -14.74
N SER A 238 -7.77 4.73 -13.97
CA SER A 238 -7.50 6.07 -14.50
C SER A 238 -6.17 6.12 -15.26
N ALA A 239 -5.12 5.44 -14.76
CA ALA A 239 -3.85 5.35 -15.46
C ALA A 239 -4.00 4.69 -16.84
N ALA A 240 -4.71 3.56 -16.94
CA ALA A 240 -4.97 2.90 -18.22
C ALA A 240 -5.74 3.80 -19.19
N ASN A 241 -6.72 4.59 -18.70
CA ASN A 241 -7.40 5.57 -19.52
C ASN A 241 -6.46 6.64 -20.08
N LYS A 242 -5.53 7.14 -19.26
CA LYS A 242 -4.58 8.19 -19.66
C LYS A 242 -3.49 7.66 -20.61
N THR A 243 -2.86 6.55 -20.24
CA THR A 243 -1.68 6.01 -20.97
C THR A 243 -2.07 5.17 -22.18
N ASP A 244 -3.04 4.28 -22.03
CA ASP A 244 -3.41 3.28 -23.03
C ASP A 244 -4.64 3.68 -23.83
N LYS A 245 -5.11 4.95 -23.64
CA LYS A 245 -6.26 5.53 -24.34
C LYS A 245 -7.53 4.67 -24.22
N LYS A 246 -7.74 4.07 -23.04
CA LYS A 246 -8.96 3.30 -22.76
C LYS A 246 -10.10 4.19 -22.32
N ASN A 247 -11.31 3.67 -22.39
CA ASN A 247 -12.53 4.35 -21.93
C ASN A 247 -13.19 3.56 -20.78
N PHE A 248 -12.35 3.15 -19.81
CA PHE A 248 -12.87 2.44 -18.66
C PHE A 248 -13.64 3.38 -17.74
N LYS A 249 -14.78 2.93 -17.26
CA LYS A 249 -15.65 3.66 -16.35
C LYS A 249 -15.45 3.16 -14.93
N ILE A 250 -15.55 4.07 -13.99
CA ILE A 250 -15.43 3.81 -12.55
C ILE A 250 -16.81 4.01 -11.91
N GLY A 251 -17.30 2.98 -11.23
CA GLY A 251 -18.45 3.06 -10.34
C GLY A 251 -17.99 3.38 -8.92
N TRP A 252 -18.27 4.59 -8.45
CA TRP A 252 -17.88 5.05 -7.12
C TRP A 252 -18.87 4.65 -6.02
N THR A 253 -20.11 4.30 -6.38
CA THR A 253 -21.16 3.94 -5.42
C THR A 253 -20.76 2.76 -4.56
N ASN A 254 -20.73 2.96 -3.25
CA ASN A 254 -20.34 1.97 -2.26
C ASN A 254 -18.94 1.37 -2.51
N SER A 255 -18.02 2.19 -3.02
CA SER A 255 -16.62 1.81 -3.12
C SER A 255 -16.01 1.65 -1.72
N LEU A 256 -14.90 0.93 -1.65
CA LEU A 256 -14.21 0.66 -0.40
C LEU A 256 -12.91 1.46 -0.36
N PHE A 257 -12.74 2.37 0.60
CA PHE A 257 -11.50 3.14 0.70
C PHE A 257 -10.64 2.70 1.89
N THR A 258 -9.34 2.87 1.73
CA THR A 258 -8.35 2.65 2.77
C THR A 258 -7.11 3.49 2.51
N ILE A 259 -6.13 3.39 3.40
CA ILE A 259 -4.86 4.14 3.35
C ILE A 259 -3.72 3.14 3.29
N ASP A 260 -2.84 3.30 2.29
CA ASP A 260 -1.52 2.69 2.34
C ASP A 260 -0.56 3.55 3.14
N SER A 261 0.39 2.92 3.77
CA SER A 261 1.38 3.61 4.61
C SER A 261 2.81 3.21 4.27
N TRP A 262 3.73 4.15 4.43
CA TRP A 262 5.16 3.87 4.44
C TRP A 262 5.58 3.37 5.80
N VAL A 263 6.28 2.25 5.85
CA VAL A 263 6.89 1.68 7.06
C VAL A 263 8.39 1.53 6.87
N ILE A 264 9.13 1.52 7.99
CA ILE A 264 10.58 1.21 8.01
C ILE A 264 10.73 -0.20 8.57
N MET A 265 11.39 -1.06 7.81
CA MET A 265 11.61 -2.45 8.22
C MET A 265 12.49 -2.53 9.47
N LYS A 266 12.12 -3.37 10.41
CA LYS A 266 12.84 -3.57 11.68
C LYS A 266 14.29 -3.97 11.46
N GLY A 267 15.23 -3.30 12.14
CA GLY A 267 16.65 -3.64 12.09
C GLY A 267 17.36 -3.27 10.79
N THR A 268 16.76 -2.45 9.93
CA THR A 268 17.44 -1.96 8.71
C THR A 268 18.72 -1.18 9.05
N PRO A 269 19.84 -1.44 8.36
CA PRO A 269 21.05 -0.62 8.52
C PRO A 269 20.89 0.81 7.97
N ASN A 270 19.89 1.04 7.11
CA ASN A 270 19.63 2.31 6.44
C ASN A 270 18.56 3.16 7.14
N LYS A 271 18.31 2.95 8.46
CA LYS A 271 17.21 3.62 9.19
C LYS A 271 17.21 5.15 9.01
N ALA A 272 18.35 5.80 9.12
CA ALA A 272 18.44 7.25 8.97
C ALA A 272 18.04 7.73 7.55
N GLN A 273 18.43 7.01 6.51
CA GLN A 273 18.04 7.32 5.14
C GLN A 273 16.56 7.01 4.89
N ALA A 274 16.03 5.92 5.48
CA ALA A 274 14.62 5.57 5.43
C ALA A 274 13.74 6.64 6.07
N GLU A 275 14.13 7.17 7.25
CA GLU A 275 13.47 8.29 7.90
C GLU A 275 13.49 9.56 7.02
N GLN A 276 14.62 9.87 6.39
CA GLN A 276 14.74 11.00 5.46
C GLN A 276 13.85 10.82 4.23
N TYR A 277 13.75 9.60 3.69
CA TYR A 277 12.87 9.30 2.56
C TYR A 277 11.40 9.50 2.95
N ILE A 278 10.95 8.91 4.06
CA ILE A 278 9.56 9.06 4.52
C ILE A 278 9.24 10.54 4.79
N ALA A 279 10.14 11.26 5.45
CA ALA A 279 9.98 12.70 5.66
C ALA A 279 9.81 13.44 4.33
N PHE A 280 10.64 13.13 3.33
CA PHE A 280 10.59 13.77 2.01
C PHE A 280 9.26 13.50 1.30
N VAL A 281 8.85 12.24 1.16
CA VAL A 281 7.64 11.88 0.41
C VAL A 281 6.35 12.31 1.11
N SER A 282 6.43 12.57 2.42
CA SER A 282 5.29 12.97 3.24
C SER A 282 5.04 14.48 3.27
N MET A 283 6.01 15.29 2.81
CA MET A 283 5.82 16.74 2.72
C MET A 283 4.72 17.10 1.71
N PRO A 284 3.85 18.07 2.03
CA PRO A 284 2.77 18.50 1.11
C PRO A 284 3.27 18.87 -0.28
N GLU A 285 4.43 19.55 -0.37
CA GLU A 285 5.06 19.98 -1.62
C GLU A 285 5.48 18.81 -2.51
N ASN A 286 5.72 17.65 -1.92
CA ASN A 286 6.08 16.43 -2.63
C ASN A 286 4.84 15.56 -2.88
N GLN A 287 3.95 15.40 -1.90
CA GLN A 287 2.72 14.59 -2.07
C GLN A 287 1.84 15.10 -3.22
N LYS A 288 1.72 16.41 -3.42
CA LYS A 288 0.94 17.00 -4.51
C LYS A 288 1.37 16.54 -5.91
N ASN A 289 2.59 16.03 -6.06
CA ASN A 289 3.14 15.64 -7.37
C ASN A 289 2.67 14.25 -7.85
N LEU A 290 2.11 13.43 -6.96
CA LEU A 290 1.63 12.10 -7.31
C LEU A 290 0.24 12.11 -7.98
N PRO A 291 -0.80 12.80 -7.46
CA PRO A 291 -2.15 12.75 -8.02
C PRO A 291 -2.27 13.10 -9.51
N PRO A 292 -1.53 14.08 -10.08
CA PRO A 292 -1.58 14.36 -11.51
C PRO A 292 -1.10 13.19 -12.38
N LYS A 293 -0.27 12.30 -11.84
CA LYS A 293 0.26 11.13 -12.54
C LYS A 293 -0.64 9.91 -12.38
N ILE A 294 -1.13 9.71 -11.16
CA ILE A 294 -2.08 8.66 -10.81
C ILE A 294 -3.01 9.15 -9.70
N PRO A 295 -4.33 9.21 -9.90
CA PRO A 295 -5.26 9.91 -9.02
C PRO A 295 -5.57 9.12 -7.75
N TYR A 296 -4.61 9.08 -6.84
CA TYR A 296 -4.78 8.68 -5.45
C TYR A 296 -4.81 9.91 -4.54
N GLY A 297 -5.58 9.82 -3.45
CA GLY A 297 -5.70 10.91 -2.48
C GLY A 297 -4.41 11.11 -1.69
N VAL A 298 -4.16 12.35 -1.31
CA VAL A 298 -3.04 12.73 -0.44
C VAL A 298 -3.43 12.62 1.03
N THR A 299 -2.45 12.41 1.90
CA THR A 299 -2.66 12.26 3.35
C THR A 299 -2.23 13.49 4.15
N ALA A 300 -1.30 14.29 3.62
CA ALA A 300 -0.92 15.57 4.17
C ALA A 300 -2.00 16.62 3.88
N LYS A 301 -2.58 17.23 4.93
CA LYS A 301 -3.73 18.14 4.82
C LYS A 301 -3.49 19.30 3.86
N ALA A 302 -2.31 19.93 3.95
CA ALA A 302 -1.97 21.08 3.13
C ALA A 302 -1.75 20.73 1.64
N ALA A 303 -1.45 19.47 1.30
CA ALA A 303 -1.21 19.07 -0.08
C ALA A 303 -2.45 19.25 -0.98
N THR A 304 -3.66 19.04 -0.43
CA THR A 304 -4.91 19.19 -1.18
C THR A 304 -5.06 20.58 -1.80
N ALA A 305 -4.70 21.64 -1.07
CA ALA A 305 -4.78 23.02 -1.57
C ALA A 305 -3.76 23.34 -2.67
N MET A 306 -2.78 22.46 -2.90
CA MET A 306 -1.73 22.60 -3.90
C MET A 306 -1.99 21.82 -5.19
N ILE A 307 -3.15 21.15 -5.29
CA ILE A 307 -3.53 20.29 -6.42
C ILE A 307 -4.60 20.99 -7.24
N ASP A 308 -4.45 20.94 -8.55
CA ASP A 308 -5.43 21.52 -9.48
C ASP A 308 -6.80 20.88 -9.31
N LYS A 309 -7.86 21.72 -9.40
CA LYS A 309 -9.25 21.26 -9.21
C LYS A 309 -9.63 20.09 -10.11
N ALA A 310 -9.22 20.10 -11.38
CA ALA A 310 -9.52 19.02 -12.30
C ALA A 310 -8.94 17.66 -11.84
N VAL A 311 -7.77 17.67 -11.18
CA VAL A 311 -7.17 16.47 -10.60
C VAL A 311 -7.89 16.09 -9.31
N LEU A 312 -8.24 17.07 -8.46
CA LEU A 312 -8.97 16.83 -7.20
C LEU A 312 -10.30 16.12 -7.46
N ASP A 313 -11.02 16.47 -8.52
CA ASP A 313 -12.31 15.88 -8.86
C ASP A 313 -12.22 14.39 -9.26
N GLU A 314 -11.03 13.91 -9.65
CA GLU A 314 -10.75 12.50 -9.96
C GLU A 314 -10.31 11.68 -8.72
N LEU A 315 -10.03 12.32 -7.59
CA LEU A 315 -9.49 11.63 -6.42
C LEU A 315 -10.56 10.83 -5.67
N PRO A 316 -10.19 9.74 -5.01
CA PRO A 316 -11.09 9.02 -4.10
C PRO A 316 -11.61 9.89 -2.95
N THR A 317 -10.87 10.93 -2.59
CA THR A 317 -11.23 11.91 -1.55
C THR A 317 -12.10 13.06 -2.04
N ALA A 318 -12.42 13.13 -3.32
CA ALA A 318 -13.37 14.13 -3.84
C ALA A 318 -14.76 13.91 -3.21
N PRO A 319 -15.50 15.00 -2.84
CA PRO A 319 -16.78 14.86 -2.15
C PRO A 319 -17.76 13.91 -2.85
N GLN A 320 -17.88 14.00 -4.17
CA GLN A 320 -18.78 13.15 -4.97
C GLN A 320 -18.34 11.68 -5.02
N ASN A 321 -17.06 11.38 -4.81
CA ASN A 321 -16.51 10.03 -4.88
C ASN A 321 -16.53 9.32 -3.51
N ILE A 322 -16.41 10.10 -2.41
CA ILE A 322 -16.33 9.54 -1.06
C ILE A 322 -17.69 9.47 -0.36
N GLU A 323 -18.70 10.19 -0.83
CA GLU A 323 -20.01 10.32 -0.18
C GLU A 323 -20.65 8.97 0.17
N SER A 324 -20.57 8.00 -0.75
CA SER A 324 -21.11 6.64 -0.54
C SER A 324 -20.06 5.59 -0.26
N ALA A 325 -18.78 5.98 -0.15
CA ALA A 325 -17.70 5.05 0.08
C ALA A 325 -17.67 4.58 1.56
N ILE A 326 -17.24 3.35 1.78
CA ILE A 326 -17.04 2.79 3.13
C ILE A 326 -15.56 2.66 3.40
N GLN A 327 -15.17 3.05 4.60
CA GLN A 327 -13.82 2.76 5.07
C GLN A 327 -13.67 1.28 5.39
N ILE A 328 -12.63 0.65 4.84
CA ILE A 328 -12.25 -0.70 5.26
C ILE A 328 -11.86 -0.65 6.74
N SER A 329 -12.43 -1.55 7.54
CA SER A 329 -12.19 -1.60 8.98
C SER A 329 -10.89 -2.32 9.30
N ASP A 330 -9.87 -1.56 9.66
CA ASP A 330 -8.57 -2.11 10.05
C ASP A 330 -8.70 -2.96 11.31
N ALA A 331 -9.52 -2.56 12.28
CA ALA A 331 -9.77 -3.32 13.51
C ALA A 331 -10.39 -4.70 13.19
N TYR A 332 -11.39 -4.74 12.30
CA TYR A 332 -11.99 -6.02 11.90
C TYR A 332 -10.98 -6.93 11.20
N TRP A 333 -10.20 -6.39 10.27
CA TRP A 333 -9.24 -7.21 9.51
C TRP A 333 -8.04 -7.63 10.35
N LEU A 334 -7.57 -6.81 11.27
CA LEU A 334 -6.52 -7.17 12.23
C LEU A 334 -6.87 -8.44 13.00
N GLU A 335 -8.12 -8.55 13.46
CA GLU A 335 -8.58 -9.70 14.23
C GLU A 335 -8.91 -10.94 13.40
N ASN A 336 -9.29 -10.76 12.12
CA ASN A 336 -9.94 -11.83 11.34
C ASN A 336 -9.16 -12.26 10.10
N ILE A 337 -8.11 -11.54 9.68
CA ILE A 337 -7.46 -11.76 8.38
C ILE A 337 -6.90 -13.18 8.22
N ASP A 338 -6.22 -13.73 9.21
CA ASP A 338 -5.61 -15.05 9.12
C ASP A 338 -6.68 -16.16 9.03
N LYS A 339 -7.70 -16.11 9.89
CA LYS A 339 -8.83 -17.06 9.87
C LYS A 339 -9.58 -17.00 8.54
N LEU A 340 -9.88 -15.80 8.06
CA LEU A 340 -10.65 -15.61 6.83
C LEU A 340 -9.84 -15.96 5.59
N ASN A 341 -8.53 -15.73 5.57
CA ASN A 341 -7.66 -16.20 4.50
C ASN A 341 -7.65 -17.73 4.40
N GLN A 342 -7.53 -18.43 5.54
CA GLN A 342 -7.60 -19.90 5.55
C GLN A 342 -8.94 -20.39 4.99
N ARG A 343 -10.05 -19.79 5.45
CA ARG A 343 -11.39 -20.12 4.98
C ARG A 343 -11.58 -19.83 3.49
N PHE A 344 -11.12 -18.67 3.03
CA PHE A 344 -11.20 -18.26 1.63
C PHE A 344 -10.42 -19.23 0.73
N ASN A 345 -9.19 -19.57 1.10
CA ASN A 345 -8.37 -20.52 0.34
C ASN A 345 -9.02 -21.90 0.26
N ALA A 346 -9.59 -22.40 1.36
CA ALA A 346 -10.35 -23.66 1.35
C ALA A 346 -11.63 -23.57 0.50
N TRP A 347 -12.27 -22.39 0.46
CA TRP A 347 -13.46 -22.16 -0.37
C TRP A 347 -13.11 -22.09 -1.86
N VAL A 348 -12.04 -21.39 -2.25
CA VAL A 348 -11.59 -21.29 -3.66
C VAL A 348 -11.19 -22.65 -4.21
N ALA A 349 -10.58 -23.52 -3.41
CA ALA A 349 -10.08 -24.82 -3.82
C ALA A 349 -11.19 -25.87 -4.09
N ARG A 350 -12.42 -25.63 -3.67
CA ARG A 350 -13.59 -26.48 -3.95
C ARG A 350 -14.21 -26.15 -5.28
#